data_54cc1d1d4ea471bd5ef8b36736a7c74e
#
_entry.id   54cc1d1d4ea471bd5ef8b36736a7c74e
#
_cell.length_a   1.000
_cell.length_b   1.000
_cell.length_c   1.000
_cell.angle_alpha   90.00
_cell.angle_beta   90.00
_cell.angle_gamma   90.00
#
_symmetry.space_group_name_H-M   'P 1'
#
loop_
_entity.id
_entity.type
_entity.pdbx_description
1 polymer ?
#
loop_
_entity_poly.entity_id
_entity_poly.type
_entity_poly.pdbx_seq_one_letter_code
_entity_poly.pdbx_strand_id
1 'polypeptide(L)'
;MRLRAILLALATLTLGLHALPAHAAAATATFVKVADWGSGFEGKVTVTNGTTTALPSWNVQFDLPSGFTIPSAWDAVMTRNGQHYTFTNPGWASPLAPGASASFGFNGSPGNFPGITGCTLNGSSCGGGTQPGVPGAPGAVSATATGNAITLSWGASSGTVTGYRVYEGTAVKATTTATTATISGLAACETRTYTVKAYNAQGESPGRDATATTTGCTGGGTLPRHFLTGYWHNFVNPAVELKLSAVPNEYDLVAVAFGEATADPGEVVFAVDPGLATAVGGYTDAQFKADVAALHQRGKKVILSVGGEAGRVQVASAAAATRFADSVHALMQSYGFDGVDIDLENGLNATYMAQALRSLRAKAGSDLIITMAPQTIDMQSTGMEYFKLALSIKDILTVVHTQFYNSGSMLGCDQAQAYTQGSVNFMTALACIQLENGLRPDQVALGLPAGPGAAGGGVVAPSLVNQALDCLAKRTSCGTFTPPRAYPDIRGAMTWSINWDASNNWQFSKTVKPHLQGMP
;
A
#
# COMPACT_ATOMS: atom_id res chain seq x y z
N MET A 1 -20.42 -17.11 -74.89
CA MET A 1 -19.68 -16.14 -74.10
C MET A 1 -18.71 -16.92 -73.25
N ARG A 2 -17.44 -16.58 -73.31
CA ARG A 2 -16.34 -17.48 -72.99
C ARG A 2 -15.96 -17.43 -71.48
N LEU A 3 -16.02 -18.59 -70.80
CA LEU A 3 -15.41 -18.81 -69.49
C LEU A 3 -13.87 -18.88 -69.64
N ARG A 4 -13.12 -18.15 -68.83
CA ARG A 4 -11.69 -18.35 -68.64
C ARG A 4 -11.46 -18.98 -67.26
N ALA A 5 -10.97 -20.21 -67.27
CA ALA A 5 -10.48 -20.91 -66.11
C ALA A 5 -9.07 -20.39 -65.77
N ILE A 6 -8.80 -20.06 -64.51
CA ILE A 6 -7.48 -19.74 -63.99
C ILE A 6 -7.01 -20.97 -63.18
N LEU A 7 -5.96 -21.63 -63.66
CA LEU A 7 -5.25 -22.68 -62.94
C LEU A 7 -4.39 -22.05 -61.82
N LEU A 8 -4.61 -22.48 -60.59
CA LEU A 8 -3.70 -22.22 -59.46
C LEU A 8 -2.70 -23.36 -59.37
N ALA A 9 -1.42 -23.07 -59.59
CA ALA A 9 -0.33 -24.00 -59.39
C ALA A 9 0.05 -24.01 -57.89
N LEU A 10 -0.11 -25.14 -57.20
CA LEU A 10 0.40 -25.38 -55.84
C LEU A 10 1.88 -25.71 -55.93
N ALA A 11 2.75 -24.84 -55.45
CA ALA A 11 4.14 -25.15 -55.25
C ALA A 11 4.32 -25.75 -53.83
N THR A 12 4.63 -27.06 -53.75
CA THR A 12 5.00 -27.73 -52.51
C THR A 12 6.44 -27.41 -52.17
N LEU A 13 6.65 -26.62 -51.13
CA LEU A 13 7.94 -26.34 -50.54
C LEU A 13 8.31 -27.46 -49.56
N THR A 14 9.18 -28.39 -49.96
CA THR A 14 9.77 -29.41 -49.06
C THR A 14 10.84 -28.74 -48.19
N LEU A 15 10.51 -28.45 -46.91
CA LEU A 15 11.52 -28.12 -45.89
C LEU A 15 12.34 -29.38 -45.59
N GLY A 16 13.57 -29.41 -46.07
CA GLY A 16 14.58 -30.39 -45.64
C GLY A 16 14.96 -30.12 -44.17
N LEU A 17 14.51 -30.98 -43.24
CA LEU A 17 15.05 -30.99 -41.88
C LEU A 17 16.52 -31.45 -41.97
N HIS A 18 17.46 -30.51 -41.91
CA HIS A 18 18.85 -30.85 -41.64
C HIS A 18 18.96 -31.14 -40.13
N ALA A 19 19.09 -32.42 -39.76
CA ALA A 19 19.48 -32.82 -38.41
C ALA A 19 20.87 -32.23 -38.15
N LEU A 20 20.96 -31.28 -37.21
CA LEU A 20 22.24 -30.83 -36.67
C LEU A 20 22.96 -32.03 -36.06
N PRO A 21 24.27 -32.20 -36.24
CA PRO A 21 25.00 -33.31 -35.63
C PRO A 21 24.87 -33.17 -34.11
N ALA A 22 24.34 -34.20 -33.47
CA ALA A 22 24.31 -34.30 -32.03
C ALA A 22 25.76 -34.26 -31.52
N HIS A 23 26.16 -33.19 -30.87
CA HIS A 23 27.41 -33.18 -30.13
C HIS A 23 27.35 -34.25 -29.08
N ALA A 24 28.31 -35.16 -29.07
CA ALA A 24 28.46 -36.16 -28.01
C ALA A 24 28.57 -35.37 -26.70
N ALA A 25 27.60 -35.57 -25.81
CA ALA A 25 27.62 -34.91 -24.52
C ALA A 25 28.81 -35.45 -23.71
N ALA A 26 29.49 -34.55 -22.98
CA ALA A 26 30.57 -34.93 -22.09
C ALA A 26 30.03 -35.70 -20.86
N ALA A 27 30.89 -36.40 -20.13
CA ALA A 27 30.54 -36.91 -18.81
C ALA A 27 30.30 -35.73 -17.85
N THR A 28 29.28 -35.83 -17.01
CA THR A 28 28.85 -34.75 -16.12
C THR A 28 28.71 -35.23 -14.68
N ALA A 29 28.90 -34.34 -13.70
CA ALA A 29 28.57 -34.57 -12.30
C ALA A 29 27.66 -33.44 -11.81
N THR A 30 26.50 -33.80 -11.23
CA THR A 30 25.51 -32.82 -10.75
C THR A 30 25.31 -32.96 -9.26
N PHE A 31 25.46 -31.88 -8.52
CA PHE A 31 25.18 -31.80 -7.08
C PHE A 31 23.76 -31.31 -6.82
N VAL A 32 23.09 -31.94 -5.83
CA VAL A 32 21.80 -31.51 -5.30
C VAL A 32 21.85 -31.53 -3.78
N LYS A 33 21.43 -30.44 -3.11
CA LYS A 33 21.14 -30.47 -1.67
C LYS A 33 19.76 -31.10 -1.48
N VAL A 34 19.74 -32.31 -0.91
CA VAL A 34 18.53 -33.13 -0.74
C VAL A 34 17.68 -32.62 0.40
N ALA A 35 18.33 -32.33 1.54
CA ALA A 35 17.68 -31.82 2.74
C ALA A 35 18.59 -30.88 3.53
N ASP A 36 17.99 -29.99 4.34
CA ASP A 36 18.68 -29.14 5.28
C ASP A 36 17.79 -29.00 6.52
N TRP A 37 18.27 -29.48 7.67
CA TRP A 37 17.50 -29.52 8.92
C TRP A 37 18.02 -28.55 9.98
N GLY A 38 18.81 -27.51 9.55
CA GLY A 38 19.30 -26.43 10.41
C GLY A 38 20.58 -26.74 11.19
N SER A 39 20.75 -27.97 11.70
CA SER A 39 22.00 -28.44 12.34
C SER A 39 22.90 -29.22 11.40
N GLY A 40 22.40 -29.60 10.21
CA GLY A 40 23.11 -30.32 9.17
C GLY A 40 22.33 -30.35 7.87
N PHE A 41 22.94 -30.98 6.85
CA PHE A 41 22.35 -31.12 5.51
C PHE A 41 22.72 -32.45 4.87
N GLU A 42 21.93 -32.86 3.90
CA GLU A 42 22.21 -33.98 3.01
C GLU A 42 22.49 -33.48 1.60
N GLY A 43 23.60 -33.92 1.03
CA GLY A 43 23.97 -33.68 -0.35
C GLY A 43 24.02 -34.96 -1.17
N LYS A 44 23.65 -34.88 -2.44
CA LYS A 44 23.73 -35.96 -3.42
C LYS A 44 24.45 -35.49 -4.68
N VAL A 45 25.36 -36.30 -5.20
CA VAL A 45 25.99 -36.07 -6.50
C VAL A 45 25.63 -37.21 -7.44
N THR A 46 25.24 -36.90 -8.68
CA THR A 46 24.97 -37.85 -9.75
C THR A 46 25.99 -37.64 -10.86
N VAL A 47 26.77 -38.67 -11.15
CA VAL A 47 27.68 -38.74 -12.29
C VAL A 47 26.97 -39.39 -13.44
N THR A 48 26.91 -38.76 -14.61
CA THR A 48 26.29 -39.28 -15.83
C THR A 48 27.32 -39.36 -16.93
N ASN A 49 27.45 -40.53 -17.56
CA ASN A 49 28.29 -40.71 -18.72
C ASN A 49 27.55 -40.31 -20.00
N GLY A 50 27.66 -39.04 -20.39
CA GLY A 50 27.10 -38.50 -21.65
C GLY A 50 27.95 -38.87 -22.90
N THR A 51 29.09 -39.55 -22.75
CA THR A 51 29.96 -39.93 -23.86
C THR A 51 29.45 -41.17 -24.58
N THR A 52 30.04 -41.48 -25.73
CA THR A 52 29.71 -42.66 -26.52
C THR A 52 30.52 -43.90 -26.12
N THR A 53 31.43 -43.78 -25.15
CA THR A 53 32.29 -44.90 -24.65
C THR A 53 32.05 -45.08 -23.15
N ALA A 54 32.31 -46.32 -22.65
CA ALA A 54 32.23 -46.58 -21.23
C ALA A 54 33.26 -45.74 -20.45
N LEU A 55 32.84 -45.16 -19.33
CA LEU A 55 33.68 -44.40 -18.40
C LEU A 55 34.28 -45.40 -17.39
N PRO A 56 35.59 -45.72 -17.47
CA PRO A 56 36.18 -46.80 -16.67
C PRO A 56 36.22 -46.45 -15.17
N SER A 57 36.33 -45.18 -14.83
CA SER A 57 36.29 -44.68 -13.45
C SER A 57 35.86 -43.21 -13.45
N TRP A 58 35.38 -42.75 -12.29
CA TRP A 58 35.10 -41.36 -12.08
C TRP A 58 35.71 -40.88 -10.75
N ASN A 59 36.13 -39.60 -10.79
CA ASN A 59 36.70 -38.87 -9.67
C ASN A 59 36.04 -37.50 -9.64
N VAL A 60 35.21 -37.26 -8.64
CA VAL A 60 34.54 -35.96 -8.42
C VAL A 60 35.28 -35.25 -7.30
N GLN A 61 35.65 -34.01 -7.53
CA GLN A 61 36.29 -33.15 -6.53
C GLN A 61 35.50 -31.87 -6.39
N PHE A 62 35.41 -31.35 -5.16
CA PHE A 62 34.83 -30.04 -4.89
C PHE A 62 35.27 -29.49 -3.53
N ASP A 63 35.08 -28.19 -3.33
CA ASP A 63 35.36 -27.49 -2.10
C ASP A 63 34.08 -27.18 -1.34
N LEU A 64 34.13 -27.27 0.00
CA LEU A 64 33.12 -26.73 0.90
C LEU A 64 33.53 -25.34 1.37
N PRO A 65 32.54 -24.44 1.58
CA PRO A 65 32.78 -23.18 2.27
C PRO A 65 33.40 -23.40 3.66
N SER A 66 34.19 -22.44 4.13
CA SER A 66 34.80 -22.49 5.46
C SER A 66 33.74 -22.71 6.56
N GLY A 67 34.04 -23.60 7.49
CA GLY A 67 33.13 -23.94 8.59
C GLY A 67 32.19 -25.13 8.31
N PHE A 68 32.08 -25.60 7.05
CA PHE A 68 31.30 -26.78 6.71
C PHE A 68 32.17 -28.05 6.65
N THR A 69 31.62 -29.20 7.05
CA THR A 69 32.32 -30.49 7.00
C THR A 69 31.40 -31.62 6.54
N ILE A 70 31.98 -32.59 5.87
CA ILE A 70 31.33 -33.88 5.54
C ILE A 70 32.01 -34.96 6.38
N PRO A 71 31.35 -35.50 7.43
CA PRO A 71 31.91 -36.58 8.25
C PRO A 71 31.82 -37.97 7.61
N SER A 72 30.84 -38.18 6.70
CA SER A 72 30.61 -39.49 6.07
C SER A 72 29.93 -39.33 4.73
N ALA A 73 30.20 -40.32 3.84
CA ALA A 73 29.56 -40.45 2.54
C ALA A 73 29.22 -41.93 2.30
N TRP A 74 28.28 -42.19 1.41
CA TRP A 74 27.90 -43.52 0.95
C TRP A 74 27.92 -43.58 -0.59
N ASP A 75 28.11 -44.78 -1.11
CA ASP A 75 28.22 -45.05 -2.55
C ASP A 75 29.41 -44.38 -3.26
N ALA A 76 30.40 -43.91 -2.51
CA ALA A 76 31.68 -43.41 -2.99
C ALA A 76 32.79 -43.61 -1.95
N VAL A 77 34.03 -43.65 -2.41
CA VAL A 77 35.21 -43.57 -1.54
C VAL A 77 35.58 -42.11 -1.38
N MET A 78 35.47 -41.60 -0.16
CA MET A 78 35.73 -40.19 0.15
C MET A 78 37.14 -40.01 0.73
N THR A 79 37.86 -39.00 0.26
CA THR A 79 39.08 -38.48 0.89
C THR A 79 38.95 -36.98 1.06
N ARG A 80 39.69 -36.41 2.05
CA ARG A 80 39.60 -34.99 2.40
C ARG A 80 40.96 -34.37 2.63
N ASN A 81 41.16 -33.16 2.11
CA ASN A 81 42.30 -32.31 2.44
C ASN A 81 41.80 -30.88 2.73
N GLY A 82 41.70 -30.51 4.01
CA GLY A 82 41.11 -29.23 4.42
C GLY A 82 39.63 -29.13 4.05
N GLN A 83 39.27 -28.17 3.25
CA GLN A 83 37.92 -27.95 2.69
C GLN A 83 37.72 -28.65 1.34
N HIS A 84 38.79 -29.26 0.77
CA HIS A 84 38.75 -29.97 -0.49
C HIS A 84 38.38 -31.44 -0.27
N TYR A 85 37.33 -31.90 -0.95
CA TYR A 85 36.82 -33.28 -0.89
C TYR A 85 36.95 -33.96 -2.24
N THR A 86 37.40 -35.19 -2.22
CA THR A 86 37.52 -36.06 -3.40
C THR A 86 36.69 -37.32 -3.19
N PHE A 87 35.86 -37.65 -4.17
CA PHE A 87 35.01 -38.83 -4.20
C PHE A 87 35.32 -39.65 -5.41
N THR A 88 35.63 -40.94 -5.25
CA THR A 88 35.89 -41.86 -6.35
C THR A 88 34.88 -42.99 -6.33
N ASN A 89 34.65 -43.60 -7.51
CA ASN A 89 33.76 -44.74 -7.62
C ASN A 89 34.25 -45.94 -6.77
N PRO A 90 33.36 -46.62 -6.02
CA PRO A 90 33.64 -47.94 -5.51
C PRO A 90 33.72 -48.93 -6.68
N GLY A 91 34.49 -50.05 -6.50
CA GLY A 91 34.78 -50.99 -7.57
C GLY A 91 33.54 -51.60 -8.27
N TRP A 92 32.43 -51.70 -7.56
CA TRP A 92 31.17 -52.21 -8.10
C TRP A 92 30.39 -51.18 -8.98
N ALA A 93 30.74 -49.89 -8.91
CA ALA A 93 30.08 -48.82 -9.67
C ALA A 93 30.87 -48.40 -10.92
N SER A 94 31.71 -49.32 -11.48
CA SER A 94 32.57 -49.03 -12.62
C SER A 94 32.74 -50.31 -13.48
N PRO A 95 32.79 -50.23 -14.81
CA PRO A 95 32.69 -49.03 -15.65
C PRO A 95 31.25 -48.54 -15.81
N LEU A 96 31.07 -47.19 -16.00
CA LEU A 96 29.77 -46.60 -16.27
C LEU A 96 29.50 -46.58 -17.78
N ALA A 97 28.51 -47.32 -18.24
CA ALA A 97 28.17 -47.42 -19.66
C ALA A 97 27.72 -46.09 -20.26
N PRO A 98 27.79 -45.88 -21.59
CA PRO A 98 27.24 -44.70 -22.24
C PRO A 98 25.77 -44.44 -21.83
N GLY A 99 25.44 -43.22 -21.43
CA GLY A 99 24.12 -42.84 -20.98
C GLY A 99 23.76 -43.27 -19.55
N ALA A 100 24.57 -44.11 -18.90
CA ALA A 100 24.33 -44.53 -17.53
C ALA A 100 24.74 -43.50 -16.50
N SER A 101 24.14 -43.59 -15.30
CA SER A 101 24.45 -42.70 -14.17
C SER A 101 24.75 -43.50 -12.90
N ALA A 102 25.64 -42.97 -12.07
CA ALA A 102 25.90 -43.43 -10.70
C ALA A 102 25.71 -42.24 -9.74
N SER A 103 25.23 -42.50 -8.54
CA SER A 103 25.03 -41.44 -7.53
C SER A 103 25.72 -41.83 -6.24
N PHE A 104 26.20 -40.83 -5.52
CA PHE A 104 26.65 -40.96 -4.13
C PHE A 104 26.04 -39.84 -3.28
N GLY A 105 25.95 -40.09 -1.98
CA GLY A 105 25.42 -39.12 -1.06
C GLY A 105 26.34 -38.90 0.14
N PHE A 106 26.08 -37.82 0.87
CA PHE A 106 26.81 -37.45 2.08
C PHE A 106 25.98 -36.61 3.01
N ASN A 107 26.24 -36.71 4.31
CA ASN A 107 25.73 -35.76 5.29
C ASN A 107 26.84 -34.77 5.66
N GLY A 108 26.44 -33.54 5.89
CA GLY A 108 27.32 -32.44 6.29
C GLY A 108 26.76 -31.60 7.42
N SER A 109 27.63 -30.81 8.03
CA SER A 109 27.28 -29.87 9.10
C SER A 109 28.16 -28.60 9.01
N PRO A 110 27.69 -27.45 9.54
CA PRO A 110 26.34 -27.17 10.05
C PRO A 110 25.28 -27.12 8.94
N GLY A 111 23.99 -26.88 9.30
CA GLY A 111 22.94 -26.59 8.35
C GLY A 111 23.07 -25.20 7.70
N ASN A 112 22.09 -24.82 6.87
CA ASN A 112 22.11 -23.64 6.01
C ASN A 112 23.27 -23.67 4.98
N PHE A 113 23.53 -24.87 4.46
CA PHE A 113 24.61 -25.09 3.51
C PHE A 113 24.38 -24.37 2.19
N PRO A 114 25.28 -23.46 1.75
CA PRO A 114 25.09 -22.66 0.55
C PRO A 114 25.37 -23.41 -0.76
N GLY A 115 26.03 -24.57 -0.71
CA GLY A 115 26.42 -25.38 -1.85
C GLY A 115 27.92 -25.66 -1.92
N ILE A 116 28.32 -26.47 -2.90
CA ILE A 116 29.72 -26.82 -3.22
C ILE A 116 30.31 -25.81 -4.22
N THR A 117 31.62 -25.66 -4.23
CA THR A 117 32.36 -24.84 -5.21
C THR A 117 33.50 -25.64 -5.84
N GLY A 118 34.02 -25.21 -6.98
CA GLY A 118 35.19 -25.79 -7.60
C GLY A 118 35.00 -27.23 -8.09
N CYS A 119 33.76 -27.63 -8.45
CA CYS A 119 33.49 -29.03 -8.85
C CYS A 119 34.21 -29.45 -10.13
N THR A 120 34.95 -30.56 -10.05
CA THR A 120 35.57 -31.21 -11.21
C THR A 120 35.21 -32.69 -11.27
N LEU A 121 35.06 -33.21 -12.49
CA LEU A 121 34.91 -34.62 -12.80
C LEU A 121 36.11 -35.05 -13.66
N ASN A 122 36.92 -35.99 -13.15
CA ASN A 122 38.14 -36.46 -13.82
C ASN A 122 39.07 -35.31 -14.24
N GLY A 123 39.19 -34.25 -13.39
CA GLY A 123 40.05 -33.12 -13.64
C GLY A 123 39.48 -32.05 -14.59
N SER A 124 38.35 -32.31 -15.24
CA SER A 124 37.60 -31.35 -16.03
C SER A 124 36.46 -30.76 -15.18
N SER A 125 36.06 -29.51 -15.42
CA SER A 125 34.86 -28.98 -14.77
C SER A 125 33.73 -29.97 -14.83
N CYS A 126 32.92 -30.11 -13.80
CA CYS A 126 31.88 -31.15 -13.63
C CYS A 126 30.89 -31.28 -14.81
N GLY A 127 31.19 -30.75 -15.97
CA GLY A 127 30.60 -30.95 -17.32
C GLY A 127 29.09 -30.75 -17.45
N GLY A 128 28.40 -30.91 -16.33
CA GLY A 128 27.32 -30.02 -16.04
C GLY A 128 28.02 -28.75 -15.63
N GLY A 129 28.19 -27.80 -16.52
CA GLY A 129 28.17 -26.42 -16.05
C GLY A 129 27.07 -26.41 -15.00
N THR A 130 27.28 -25.85 -13.82
CA THR A 130 26.20 -25.73 -12.84
C THR A 130 24.90 -25.78 -13.61
N GLN A 131 24.14 -26.90 -13.50
CA GLN A 131 22.79 -26.81 -14.08
C GLN A 131 22.29 -25.50 -13.52
N PRO A 132 21.99 -24.48 -14.35
CA PRO A 132 21.74 -23.19 -13.77
C PRO A 132 20.63 -23.43 -12.78
N GLY A 133 20.99 -23.52 -11.50
CA GLY A 133 20.01 -23.55 -10.45
C GLY A 133 19.17 -22.30 -10.62
N VAL A 134 18.02 -22.27 -10.05
CA VAL A 134 17.26 -21.01 -9.94
C VAL A 134 18.24 -19.92 -9.51
N PRO A 135 18.26 -18.73 -10.13
CA PRO A 135 19.19 -17.67 -9.76
C PRO A 135 19.15 -17.35 -8.27
N GLY A 136 20.19 -16.81 -7.71
CA GLY A 136 20.15 -16.21 -6.38
C GLY A 136 19.17 -15.01 -6.37
N ALA A 137 18.65 -14.66 -5.18
CA ALA A 137 17.81 -13.48 -5.03
C ALA A 137 18.55 -12.22 -5.54
N PRO A 138 17.84 -11.23 -6.09
CA PRO A 138 18.42 -9.92 -6.41
C PRO A 138 19.13 -9.32 -5.20
N GLY A 139 20.15 -8.50 -5.41
CA GLY A 139 20.72 -7.68 -4.36
C GLY A 139 19.69 -6.74 -3.73
N ALA A 140 20.11 -5.87 -2.81
CA ALA A 140 19.20 -4.92 -2.18
C ALA A 140 18.41 -4.15 -3.25
N VAL A 141 17.07 -4.12 -3.10
CA VAL A 141 16.16 -3.40 -3.99
C VAL A 141 15.89 -2.02 -3.39
N SER A 142 16.12 -0.98 -4.15
CA SER A 142 15.73 0.39 -3.84
C SER A 142 14.62 0.84 -4.79
N ALA A 143 13.78 1.75 -4.30
CA ALA A 143 12.70 2.31 -5.09
C ALA A 143 12.75 3.84 -5.02
N THR A 144 12.64 4.50 -6.18
CA THR A 144 12.54 5.95 -6.32
C THR A 144 11.23 6.27 -7.02
N ALA A 145 10.44 7.20 -6.46
CA ALA A 145 9.13 7.54 -6.97
C ALA A 145 9.10 8.95 -7.59
N THR A 146 8.28 9.09 -8.62
CA THR A 146 7.82 10.36 -9.21
C THR A 146 6.31 10.51 -9.05
N GLY A 147 5.69 11.55 -9.60
CA GLY A 147 4.25 11.78 -9.47
C GLY A 147 3.37 10.66 -10.04
N ASN A 148 3.86 9.89 -11.00
CA ASN A 148 3.09 8.87 -11.71
C ASN A 148 3.87 7.58 -12.02
N ALA A 149 5.06 7.41 -11.43
CA ALA A 149 5.88 6.24 -11.68
C ALA A 149 6.77 5.90 -10.47
N ILE A 150 7.11 4.61 -10.35
CA ILE A 150 8.10 4.09 -9.41
C ILE A 150 9.18 3.37 -10.20
N THR A 151 10.44 3.81 -10.03
CA THR A 151 11.63 3.16 -10.59
C THR A 151 12.28 2.32 -9.50
N LEU A 152 12.42 1.03 -9.77
CA LEU A 152 13.13 0.07 -8.93
C LEU A 152 14.53 -0.13 -9.46
N SER A 153 15.52 -0.24 -8.57
CA SER A 153 16.91 -0.57 -8.90
C SER A 153 17.43 -1.60 -7.90
N TRP A 154 18.21 -2.57 -8.37
CA TRP A 154 18.69 -3.67 -7.53
C TRP A 154 20.10 -4.11 -7.92
N GLY A 155 20.77 -4.81 -7.00
CA GLY A 155 22.02 -5.46 -7.29
C GLY A 155 21.81 -6.74 -8.11
N ALA A 156 22.78 -7.07 -8.98
CA ALA A 156 22.73 -8.28 -9.79
C ALA A 156 22.62 -9.55 -8.91
N SER A 157 21.83 -10.53 -9.38
CA SER A 157 21.73 -11.85 -8.77
C SER A 157 22.93 -12.72 -9.12
N SER A 158 23.27 -13.65 -8.24
CA SER A 158 24.27 -14.68 -8.51
C SER A 158 23.71 -15.81 -9.39
N GLY A 159 24.58 -16.54 -10.04
CA GLY A 159 24.22 -17.65 -10.93
C GLY A 159 23.89 -17.19 -12.36
N THR A 160 23.33 -18.12 -13.16
CA THR A 160 22.89 -17.79 -14.53
C THR A 160 21.55 -17.08 -14.49
N VAL A 161 21.51 -15.82 -14.89
CA VAL A 161 20.33 -14.97 -14.92
C VAL A 161 19.94 -14.71 -16.36
N THR A 162 18.70 -15.06 -16.74
CA THR A 162 18.12 -14.69 -18.04
C THR A 162 17.49 -13.29 -17.99
N GLY A 163 16.95 -12.90 -16.82
CA GLY A 163 16.34 -11.61 -16.60
C GLY A 163 15.71 -11.50 -15.23
N TYR A 164 14.94 -10.42 -15.05
CA TYR A 164 14.21 -10.12 -13.82
C TYR A 164 12.74 -9.88 -14.12
N ARG A 165 11.88 -10.27 -13.18
CA ARG A 165 10.45 -9.96 -13.17
C ARG A 165 10.11 -9.15 -11.95
N VAL A 166 9.33 -8.10 -12.16
CA VAL A 166 8.79 -7.26 -11.10
C VAL A 166 7.33 -7.62 -10.91
N TYR A 167 6.96 -7.96 -9.70
CA TYR A 167 5.61 -8.37 -9.32
C TYR A 167 4.95 -7.33 -8.43
N GLU A 168 3.64 -7.19 -8.56
CA GLU A 168 2.76 -6.60 -7.58
C GLU A 168 1.77 -7.69 -7.15
N GLY A 169 1.91 -8.18 -5.90
CA GLY A 169 1.26 -9.42 -5.50
C GLY A 169 1.68 -10.58 -6.39
N THR A 170 0.73 -11.17 -7.13
CA THR A 170 0.99 -12.26 -8.10
C THR A 170 1.12 -11.78 -9.55
N ALA A 171 0.81 -10.52 -9.82
CA ALA A 171 0.80 -9.97 -11.18
C ALA A 171 2.20 -9.48 -11.61
N VAL A 172 2.68 -9.93 -12.77
CA VAL A 172 3.91 -9.40 -13.39
C VAL A 172 3.63 -8.00 -13.94
N LYS A 173 4.37 -7.01 -13.48
CA LYS A 173 4.28 -5.60 -13.93
C LYS A 173 5.37 -5.22 -14.92
N ALA A 174 6.54 -5.84 -14.82
CA ALA A 174 7.64 -5.64 -15.75
C ALA A 174 8.50 -6.90 -15.89
N THR A 175 9.12 -7.06 -17.05
CA THR A 175 10.18 -8.05 -17.31
C THR A 175 11.33 -7.32 -18.00
N THR A 176 12.57 -7.51 -17.51
CA THR A 176 13.75 -6.80 -18.00
C THR A 176 15.00 -7.67 -17.86
N THR A 177 16.03 -7.39 -18.67
CA THR A 177 17.38 -7.94 -18.49
C THR A 177 18.30 -7.00 -17.71
N ALA A 178 17.88 -5.74 -17.54
CA ALA A 178 18.60 -4.75 -16.73
C ALA A 178 18.32 -4.95 -15.23
N THR A 179 19.14 -4.34 -14.39
CA THR A 179 18.96 -4.29 -12.93
C THR A 179 18.12 -3.09 -12.47
N THR A 180 17.24 -2.63 -13.34
CA THR A 180 16.30 -1.53 -13.09
C THR A 180 15.02 -1.75 -13.90
N ALA A 181 13.89 -1.28 -13.36
CA ALA A 181 12.60 -1.24 -14.04
C ALA A 181 11.77 -0.06 -13.55
N THR A 182 11.03 0.57 -14.46
CA THR A 182 10.10 1.66 -14.13
C THR A 182 8.66 1.21 -14.37
N ILE A 183 7.82 1.33 -13.35
CA ILE A 183 6.38 1.10 -13.42
C ILE A 183 5.72 2.47 -13.49
N SER A 184 5.10 2.78 -14.62
CA SER A 184 4.44 4.06 -14.90
C SER A 184 2.92 3.93 -14.95
N GLY A 185 2.21 5.07 -15.07
CA GLY A 185 0.75 5.10 -15.09
C GLY A 185 0.12 4.92 -13.71
N LEU A 186 0.89 5.13 -12.65
CA LEU A 186 0.40 5.12 -11.28
C LEU A 186 -0.29 6.45 -10.95
N ALA A 187 -1.27 6.40 -10.06
CA ALA A 187 -1.83 7.63 -9.51
C ALA A 187 -0.82 8.32 -8.58
N ALA A 188 -0.93 9.63 -8.44
CA ALA A 188 -0.15 10.36 -7.44
C ALA A 188 -0.48 9.87 -6.03
N CYS A 189 0.48 9.92 -5.13
CA CYS A 189 0.32 9.49 -3.72
C CYS A 189 -0.11 8.05 -3.52
N GLU A 190 0.23 7.17 -4.43
CA GLU A 190 -0.10 5.77 -4.38
C GLU A 190 1.07 4.96 -3.82
N THR A 191 0.86 4.31 -2.67
CA THR A 191 1.86 3.41 -2.06
C THR A 191 1.74 2.03 -2.69
N ARG A 192 2.83 1.53 -3.25
CA ARG A 192 2.92 0.22 -3.88
C ARG A 192 4.11 -0.56 -3.36
N THR A 193 3.91 -1.86 -3.18
CA THR A 193 4.98 -2.80 -2.86
C THR A 193 5.21 -3.71 -4.07
N TYR A 194 6.46 -3.76 -4.52
CA TYR A 194 6.89 -4.60 -5.62
C TYR A 194 7.90 -5.63 -5.14
N THR A 195 7.76 -6.85 -5.65
CA THR A 195 8.71 -7.93 -5.44
C THR A 195 9.53 -8.15 -6.72
N VAL A 196 10.85 -8.08 -6.62
CA VAL A 196 11.76 -8.37 -7.73
C VAL A 196 12.30 -9.78 -7.59
N LYS A 197 12.22 -10.58 -8.67
CA LYS A 197 12.80 -11.92 -8.77
C LYS A 197 13.67 -12.04 -10.01
N ALA A 198 14.82 -12.68 -9.89
CA ALA A 198 15.60 -13.13 -11.04
C ALA A 198 15.04 -14.44 -11.58
N TYR A 199 15.18 -14.69 -12.87
CA TYR A 199 14.74 -15.96 -13.48
C TYR A 199 15.70 -16.48 -14.53
N ASN A 200 15.61 -17.76 -14.76
CA ASN A 200 16.23 -18.48 -15.89
C ASN A 200 15.30 -19.62 -16.35
N ALA A 201 15.80 -20.53 -17.20
CA ALA A 201 15.05 -21.67 -17.72
C ALA A 201 14.63 -22.67 -16.63
N GLN A 202 15.27 -22.68 -15.46
CA GLN A 202 15.01 -23.58 -14.34
C GLN A 202 14.00 -23.02 -13.34
N GLY A 203 13.70 -21.72 -13.38
CA GLY A 203 12.73 -21.10 -12.50
C GLY A 203 13.12 -19.70 -12.01
N GLU A 204 12.42 -19.25 -10.97
CA GLU A 204 12.59 -17.93 -10.35
C GLU A 204 13.28 -18.02 -8.99
N SER A 205 14.06 -16.99 -8.69
CA SER A 205 14.70 -16.83 -7.39
C SER A 205 13.68 -16.53 -6.28
N PRO A 206 14.08 -16.61 -4.99
CA PRO A 206 13.40 -15.89 -3.92
C PRO A 206 13.30 -14.40 -4.29
N GLY A 207 12.17 -13.78 -3.91
CA GLY A 207 11.93 -12.36 -4.19
C GLY A 207 12.59 -11.44 -3.17
N ARG A 208 12.75 -10.17 -3.55
CA ARG A 208 13.04 -9.07 -2.65
C ARG A 208 12.06 -7.93 -2.87
N ASP A 209 11.52 -7.41 -1.78
CA ASP A 209 10.50 -6.38 -1.79
C ASP A 209 11.09 -4.99 -1.68
N ALA A 210 10.43 -4.03 -2.31
CA ALA A 210 10.62 -2.61 -2.10
C ALA A 210 9.26 -1.92 -2.14
N THR A 211 9.05 -0.99 -1.23
CA THR A 211 7.84 -0.18 -1.14
C THR A 211 8.20 1.27 -1.43
N ALA A 212 7.40 1.93 -2.24
CA ALA A 212 7.51 3.37 -2.47
C ALA A 212 6.12 3.98 -2.66
N THR A 213 6.05 5.28 -2.37
CA THR A 213 4.84 6.10 -2.60
C THR A 213 5.14 7.09 -3.70
N THR A 214 4.31 7.12 -4.75
CA THR A 214 4.44 8.12 -5.83
C THR A 214 4.34 9.53 -5.24
N THR A 215 5.12 10.45 -5.77
CA THR A 215 5.12 11.86 -5.36
C THR A 215 3.92 12.62 -5.98
N GLY A 216 3.80 13.91 -5.69
CA GLY A 216 2.67 14.69 -6.19
C GLY A 216 1.42 14.51 -5.33
N CYS A 217 1.60 14.20 -4.05
CA CYS A 217 0.57 14.25 -3.03
C CYS A 217 0.09 15.69 -2.87
N THR A 218 -0.71 16.16 -3.80
CA THR A 218 -1.35 17.47 -3.75
C THR A 218 -2.69 17.39 -3.02
N GLY A 219 -2.74 16.60 -1.97
CA GLY A 219 -3.81 16.64 -0.99
C GLY A 219 -3.62 17.85 -0.10
N GLY A 220 -4.23 18.94 -0.47
CA GLY A 220 -4.54 20.09 0.36
C GLY A 220 -3.43 20.68 1.21
N GLY A 221 -2.66 21.58 0.64
CA GLY A 221 -1.99 22.65 1.36
C GLY A 221 -0.93 22.28 2.39
N THR A 222 -0.49 23.26 3.12
CA THR A 222 0.52 23.18 4.19
C THR A 222 0.01 22.59 5.51
N LEU A 223 -0.99 21.69 5.48
CA LEU A 223 -1.43 20.97 6.68
C LEU A 223 -0.31 20.07 7.22
N PRO A 224 -0.12 20.00 8.54
CA PRO A 224 0.83 19.09 9.15
C PRO A 224 0.56 17.64 8.76
N ARG A 225 1.58 16.78 8.88
CA ARG A 225 1.44 15.33 8.62
C ARG A 225 0.30 14.72 9.46
N HIS A 226 0.26 15.05 10.75
CA HIS A 226 -0.83 14.72 11.65
C HIS A 226 -1.49 16.00 12.11
N PHE A 227 -2.79 16.12 11.91
CA PHE A 227 -3.49 17.35 12.23
C PHE A 227 -4.83 17.10 12.93
N LEU A 228 -5.30 18.14 13.59
CA LEU A 228 -6.59 18.18 14.25
C LEU A 228 -7.57 19.03 13.44
N THR A 229 -8.68 18.42 13.04
CA THR A 229 -9.83 19.09 12.43
C THR A 229 -10.90 19.34 13.49
N GLY A 230 -11.54 20.50 13.43
CA GLY A 230 -12.73 20.79 14.22
C GLY A 230 -13.83 21.43 13.39
N TYR A 231 -15.07 21.03 13.67
CA TYR A 231 -16.25 21.69 13.11
C TYR A 231 -16.60 22.93 13.90
N TRP A 232 -16.83 24.04 13.22
CA TRP A 232 -17.30 25.29 13.81
C TRP A 232 -18.74 25.53 13.39
N HIS A 233 -19.60 25.88 14.37
CA HIS A 233 -21.04 26.02 14.16
C HIS A 233 -21.40 27.38 13.59
N ASN A 234 -21.99 27.41 12.41
CA ASN A 234 -22.69 28.58 11.85
C ASN A 234 -24.19 28.48 12.17
N PHE A 235 -24.53 28.11 13.39
CA PHE A 235 -25.89 27.99 13.91
C PHE A 235 -25.86 27.99 15.45
N VAL A 236 -27.03 28.15 16.07
CA VAL A 236 -27.18 28.16 17.53
C VAL A 236 -27.66 26.78 17.99
N ASN A 237 -27.02 26.24 19.02
CA ASN A 237 -27.43 25.04 19.73
C ASN A 237 -27.01 25.15 21.22
N PRO A 238 -27.15 24.08 22.06
CA PRO A 238 -26.71 24.15 23.46
C PRO A 238 -25.20 24.28 23.70
N ALA A 239 -24.34 24.15 22.66
CA ALA A 239 -22.91 24.41 22.80
C ALA A 239 -22.63 25.94 22.89
N VAL A 240 -21.43 26.28 23.33
CA VAL A 240 -20.99 27.69 23.36
C VAL A 240 -20.90 28.25 21.94
N GLU A 241 -21.59 29.37 21.67
CA GLU A 241 -21.48 30.10 20.43
C GLU A 241 -20.18 30.91 20.41
N LEU A 242 -19.47 30.85 19.28
CA LEU A 242 -18.16 31.44 19.09
C LEU A 242 -18.07 32.18 17.76
N LYS A 243 -17.41 33.36 17.74
CA LYS A 243 -16.88 33.90 16.48
C LYS A 243 -15.72 33.00 16.00
N LEU A 244 -15.51 32.98 14.70
CA LEU A 244 -14.44 32.14 14.10
C LEU A 244 -13.04 32.56 14.62
N SER A 245 -12.82 33.82 14.93
CA SER A 245 -11.59 34.35 15.56
C SER A 245 -11.27 33.71 16.91
N ALA A 246 -12.27 33.20 17.63
CA ALA A 246 -12.09 32.53 18.94
C ALA A 246 -11.60 31.07 18.85
N VAL A 247 -11.50 30.51 17.65
CA VAL A 247 -10.95 29.15 17.44
C VAL A 247 -9.51 29.13 17.94
N PRO A 248 -9.16 28.18 18.85
CA PRO A 248 -7.83 28.09 19.43
C PRO A 248 -6.79 27.52 18.45
N ASN A 249 -5.50 27.68 18.79
CA ASN A 249 -4.38 27.31 17.92
C ASN A 249 -4.19 25.79 17.75
N GLU A 250 -4.83 25.00 18.58
CA GLU A 250 -4.79 23.54 18.55
C GLU A 250 -5.39 22.97 17.26
N TYR A 251 -6.38 23.64 16.67
CA TYR A 251 -6.99 23.22 15.41
C TYR A 251 -6.15 23.66 14.22
N ASP A 252 -5.86 22.73 13.31
CA ASP A 252 -5.12 23.00 12.07
C ASP A 252 -6.06 23.23 10.89
N LEU A 253 -7.21 22.54 10.89
CA LEU A 253 -8.26 22.62 9.89
C LEU A 253 -9.60 22.91 10.58
N VAL A 254 -10.30 23.92 10.11
CA VAL A 254 -11.62 24.30 10.59
C VAL A 254 -12.65 24.03 9.50
N ALA A 255 -13.61 23.15 9.77
CA ALA A 255 -14.74 22.88 8.90
C ALA A 255 -15.93 23.75 9.36
N VAL A 256 -16.36 24.67 8.52
CA VAL A 256 -17.48 25.59 8.79
C VAL A 256 -18.79 24.88 8.50
N ALA A 257 -19.59 24.60 9.51
CA ALA A 257 -20.84 23.87 9.42
C ALA A 257 -22.04 24.84 9.48
N PHE A 258 -22.84 25.04 8.39
CA PHE A 258 -22.74 24.36 7.10
C PHE A 258 -23.05 25.30 5.94
N GLY A 259 -22.62 24.90 4.74
CA GLY A 259 -23.18 25.40 3.48
C GLY A 259 -24.56 24.80 3.23
N GLU A 260 -25.50 25.61 2.77
CA GLU A 260 -26.92 25.25 2.66
C GLU A 260 -27.35 25.02 1.21
N ALA A 261 -28.38 24.19 1.03
CA ALA A 261 -29.00 23.94 -0.26
C ALA A 261 -29.89 25.12 -0.68
N THR A 262 -30.00 25.36 -1.97
CA THR A 262 -31.02 26.22 -2.59
C THR A 262 -32.15 25.36 -3.21
N ALA A 263 -33.05 25.99 -3.93
CA ALA A 263 -34.06 25.29 -4.72
C ALA A 263 -33.46 24.53 -5.91
N ASP A 264 -32.26 24.92 -6.36
CA ASP A 264 -31.56 24.30 -7.48
C ASP A 264 -30.68 23.13 -7.00
N PRO A 265 -30.97 21.87 -7.39
CA PRO A 265 -30.20 20.73 -6.93
C PRO A 265 -28.70 20.87 -7.21
N GLY A 266 -27.88 20.68 -6.19
CA GLY A 266 -26.43 20.78 -6.22
C GLY A 266 -25.89 22.18 -5.91
N GLU A 267 -26.69 23.24 -5.98
CA GLU A 267 -26.23 24.57 -5.61
C GLU A 267 -26.08 24.71 -4.10
N VAL A 268 -24.98 25.35 -3.68
CA VAL A 268 -24.65 25.61 -2.28
C VAL A 268 -24.55 27.11 -2.06
N VAL A 269 -25.15 27.60 -0.98
CA VAL A 269 -25.02 28.97 -0.51
C VAL A 269 -24.47 28.99 0.91
N PHE A 270 -23.90 30.14 1.29
CA PHE A 270 -23.39 30.35 2.65
C PHE A 270 -23.53 31.86 3.00
N ALA A 271 -23.96 32.10 4.20
CA ALA A 271 -23.89 33.39 4.88
C ALA A 271 -23.79 33.13 6.39
N VAL A 272 -23.31 34.10 7.15
CA VAL A 272 -23.33 34.00 8.63
C VAL A 272 -24.78 33.92 9.10
N ASP A 273 -25.07 32.89 9.93
CA ASP A 273 -26.41 32.67 10.47
C ASP A 273 -26.87 33.83 11.34
N PRO A 274 -28.08 34.39 11.14
CA PRO A 274 -28.57 35.51 11.92
C PRO A 274 -28.76 35.20 13.42
N GLY A 275 -29.08 33.95 13.77
CA GLY A 275 -29.19 33.52 15.15
C GLY A 275 -27.83 33.51 15.83
N LEU A 276 -26.83 32.92 15.19
CA LEU A 276 -25.45 32.99 15.66
C LEU A 276 -24.95 34.43 15.75
N ALA A 277 -25.19 35.23 14.71
CA ALA A 277 -24.78 36.64 14.71
C ALA A 277 -25.32 37.40 15.93
N THR A 278 -26.57 37.13 16.31
CA THR A 278 -27.21 37.71 17.51
C THR A 278 -26.58 37.16 18.80
N ALA A 279 -26.39 35.85 18.89
CA ALA A 279 -25.87 35.18 20.09
C ALA A 279 -24.45 35.63 20.45
N VAL A 280 -23.59 35.95 19.44
CA VAL A 280 -22.22 36.44 19.67
C VAL A 280 -22.07 37.95 19.68
N GLY A 281 -23.18 38.69 19.85
CA GLY A 281 -23.19 40.17 19.98
C GLY A 281 -22.91 40.92 18.68
N GLY A 282 -23.33 40.38 17.56
CA GLY A 282 -23.15 40.92 16.20
C GLY A 282 -21.99 40.29 15.45
N TYR A 283 -22.30 39.67 14.29
CA TYR A 283 -21.30 39.04 13.46
C TYR A 283 -21.73 39.13 12.00
N THR A 284 -20.99 39.85 11.19
CA THR A 284 -21.30 40.05 9.77
C THR A 284 -20.43 39.14 8.88
N ASP A 285 -20.86 38.93 7.62
CA ASP A 285 -20.02 38.22 6.63
C ASP A 285 -18.65 38.89 6.44
N ALA A 286 -18.58 40.23 6.52
CA ALA A 286 -17.31 40.95 6.42
C ALA A 286 -16.38 40.62 7.60
N GLN A 287 -16.92 40.51 8.81
CA GLN A 287 -16.15 40.09 10.00
C GLN A 287 -15.74 38.61 9.90
N PHE A 288 -16.64 37.75 9.44
CA PHE A 288 -16.32 36.34 9.22
C PHE A 288 -15.17 36.17 8.22
N LYS A 289 -15.21 36.88 7.08
CA LYS A 289 -14.11 36.86 6.08
C LYS A 289 -12.79 37.38 6.67
N ALA A 290 -12.83 38.40 7.52
CA ALA A 290 -11.66 38.89 8.23
C ALA A 290 -11.10 37.81 9.21
N ASP A 291 -11.98 37.09 9.89
CA ASP A 291 -11.59 35.99 10.80
C ASP A 291 -10.98 34.80 10.05
N VAL A 292 -11.50 34.46 8.84
CA VAL A 292 -10.87 33.45 7.96
C VAL A 292 -9.45 33.90 7.60
N ALA A 293 -9.27 35.16 7.19
CA ALA A 293 -7.94 35.70 6.88
C ALA A 293 -7.00 35.69 8.10
N ALA A 294 -7.52 35.97 9.30
CA ALA A 294 -6.74 35.89 10.54
C ALA A 294 -6.33 34.45 10.89
N LEU A 295 -7.18 33.44 10.64
CA LEU A 295 -6.83 32.03 10.77
C LEU A 295 -5.71 31.63 9.79
N HIS A 296 -5.78 32.09 8.54
CA HIS A 296 -4.71 31.87 7.55
C HIS A 296 -3.37 32.48 8.01
N GLN A 297 -3.37 33.69 8.60
CA GLN A 297 -2.15 34.28 9.17
C GLN A 297 -1.58 33.46 10.34
N ARG A 298 -2.42 32.71 11.05
CA ARG A 298 -2.04 31.74 12.09
C ARG A 298 -1.64 30.39 11.53
N GLY A 299 -1.55 30.24 10.20
CA GLY A 299 -1.21 28.99 9.53
C GLY A 299 -2.31 27.93 9.55
N LYS A 300 -3.57 28.33 9.81
CA LYS A 300 -4.74 27.44 9.83
C LYS A 300 -5.41 27.39 8.48
N LYS A 301 -6.14 26.32 8.22
CA LYS A 301 -6.96 26.14 7.03
C LYS A 301 -8.44 26.17 7.40
N VAL A 302 -9.26 26.72 6.51
CA VAL A 302 -10.71 26.86 6.72
C VAL A 302 -11.44 26.33 5.49
N ILE A 303 -12.32 25.35 5.68
CA ILE A 303 -13.12 24.76 4.61
C ILE A 303 -14.60 24.88 4.89
N LEU A 304 -15.41 24.86 3.85
CA LEU A 304 -16.87 24.83 3.98
C LEU A 304 -17.35 23.39 4.05
N SER A 305 -18.01 23.01 5.14
CA SER A 305 -18.71 21.72 5.23
C SER A 305 -20.10 21.83 4.62
N VAL A 306 -20.50 20.82 3.86
CA VAL A 306 -21.79 20.75 3.16
C VAL A 306 -22.53 19.50 3.62
N GLY A 307 -23.72 19.66 4.20
CA GLY A 307 -24.54 18.56 4.67
C GLY A 307 -24.99 18.69 6.12
N GLY A 308 -24.55 17.71 6.94
CA GLY A 308 -25.02 17.50 8.31
C GLY A 308 -26.41 16.87 8.38
N GLU A 309 -26.88 16.58 9.60
CA GLU A 309 -28.16 15.90 9.88
C GLU A 309 -29.37 16.56 9.19
N ALA A 310 -29.44 17.88 9.20
CA ALA A 310 -30.52 18.65 8.58
C ALA A 310 -30.25 19.03 7.11
N GLY A 311 -29.05 18.77 6.59
CA GLY A 311 -28.63 19.20 5.25
C GLY A 311 -29.50 18.61 4.13
N ARG A 312 -29.73 19.42 3.08
CA ARG A 312 -30.62 19.07 1.95
C ARG A 312 -29.90 19.13 0.60
N VAL A 313 -28.59 19.37 0.58
CA VAL A 313 -27.83 19.40 -0.67
C VAL A 313 -27.83 18.02 -1.32
N GLN A 314 -28.21 17.97 -2.61
CA GLN A 314 -28.26 16.74 -3.38
C GLN A 314 -27.52 16.89 -4.70
N VAL A 315 -26.54 15.99 -4.93
CA VAL A 315 -25.77 15.93 -6.18
C VAL A 315 -26.06 14.58 -6.86
N ALA A 316 -27.22 14.52 -7.53
CA ALA A 316 -27.74 13.28 -8.11
C ALA A 316 -27.80 13.30 -9.67
N SER A 317 -27.16 14.29 -10.30
CA SER A 317 -27.07 14.40 -11.76
C SER A 317 -25.82 15.18 -12.18
N ALA A 318 -25.44 15.08 -13.45
CA ALA A 318 -24.31 15.86 -14.00
C ALA A 318 -24.54 17.38 -13.89
N ALA A 319 -25.78 17.84 -14.08
CA ALA A 319 -26.12 19.27 -13.92
C ALA A 319 -25.96 19.72 -12.46
N ALA A 320 -26.40 18.90 -11.50
CA ALA A 320 -26.20 19.17 -10.07
C ALA A 320 -24.71 19.16 -9.70
N ALA A 321 -23.92 18.24 -10.26
CA ALA A 321 -22.47 18.19 -10.06
C ALA A 321 -21.76 19.47 -10.55
N THR A 322 -22.19 19.99 -11.71
CA THR A 322 -21.67 21.28 -12.22
C THR A 322 -22.04 22.43 -11.32
N ARG A 323 -23.32 22.54 -10.90
CA ARG A 323 -23.76 23.63 -9.99
C ARG A 323 -23.04 23.58 -8.64
N PHE A 324 -22.83 22.38 -8.09
CA PHE A 324 -22.07 22.20 -6.85
C PHE A 324 -20.65 22.76 -7.01
N ALA A 325 -19.92 22.33 -8.05
CA ALA A 325 -18.57 22.79 -8.29
C ALA A 325 -18.49 24.32 -8.51
N ASP A 326 -19.45 24.88 -9.23
CA ASP A 326 -19.48 26.34 -9.51
C ASP A 326 -19.80 27.15 -8.27
N SER A 327 -20.84 26.80 -7.53
CA SER A 327 -21.25 27.52 -6.32
C SER A 327 -20.21 27.42 -5.20
N VAL A 328 -19.67 26.21 -4.94
CA VAL A 328 -18.62 26.04 -3.92
C VAL A 328 -17.36 26.80 -4.31
N HIS A 329 -16.94 26.78 -5.57
CA HIS A 329 -15.80 27.57 -6.04
C HIS A 329 -16.02 29.08 -5.84
N ALA A 330 -17.21 29.59 -6.16
CA ALA A 330 -17.55 30.98 -5.92
C ALA A 330 -17.52 31.35 -4.43
N LEU A 331 -18.01 30.46 -3.55
CA LEU A 331 -17.94 30.65 -2.10
C LEU A 331 -16.50 30.63 -1.60
N MET A 332 -15.66 29.71 -2.11
CA MET A 332 -14.22 29.70 -1.79
C MET A 332 -13.57 31.04 -2.12
N GLN A 333 -13.83 31.61 -3.30
CA GLN A 333 -13.29 32.89 -3.71
C GLN A 333 -13.84 34.04 -2.85
N SER A 334 -15.13 34.03 -2.51
CA SER A 334 -15.79 35.10 -1.77
C SER A 334 -15.43 35.13 -0.27
N TYR A 335 -15.29 33.98 0.36
CA TYR A 335 -15.07 33.85 1.81
C TYR A 335 -13.63 33.45 2.18
N GLY A 336 -12.80 33.04 1.20
CA GLY A 336 -11.44 32.62 1.44
C GLY A 336 -11.34 31.16 1.91
N PHE A 337 -12.33 30.29 1.62
CA PHE A 337 -12.25 28.89 2.00
C PHE A 337 -11.15 28.16 1.21
N ASP A 338 -10.38 27.31 1.89
CA ASP A 338 -9.32 26.48 1.30
C ASP A 338 -9.87 25.21 0.63
N GLY A 339 -11.16 24.92 0.77
CA GLY A 339 -11.74 23.71 0.22
C GLY A 339 -13.14 23.41 0.71
N VAL A 340 -13.53 22.15 0.60
CA VAL A 340 -14.86 21.65 0.92
C VAL A 340 -14.79 20.36 1.72
N ASP A 341 -15.71 20.20 2.65
CA ASP A 341 -15.99 18.97 3.37
C ASP A 341 -17.36 18.42 2.95
N ILE A 342 -17.46 17.11 2.76
CA ILE A 342 -18.68 16.40 2.37
C ILE A 342 -19.21 15.64 3.57
N ASP A 343 -20.29 16.13 4.16
CA ASP A 343 -20.98 15.58 5.33
C ASP A 343 -22.46 15.27 5.02
N LEU A 344 -22.74 14.65 3.85
CA LEU A 344 -24.09 14.37 3.37
C LEU A 344 -24.69 13.16 4.08
N GLU A 345 -25.48 13.40 5.12
CA GLU A 345 -26.12 12.31 5.90
C GLU A 345 -27.48 11.89 5.31
N ASN A 346 -28.04 12.63 4.36
CA ASN A 346 -29.35 12.38 3.75
C ASN A 346 -29.26 11.79 2.34
N GLY A 347 -28.16 11.14 2.02
CA GLY A 347 -27.92 10.43 0.77
C GLY A 347 -26.78 11.03 -0.05
N LEU A 348 -25.97 10.16 -0.62
CA LEU A 348 -24.82 10.48 -1.47
C LEU A 348 -24.89 9.64 -2.75
N ASN A 349 -24.62 10.27 -3.90
CA ASN A 349 -24.32 9.58 -5.14
C ASN A 349 -22.83 9.72 -5.45
N ALA A 350 -22.07 8.64 -5.30
CA ALA A 350 -20.62 8.66 -5.47
C ALA A 350 -20.17 9.12 -6.86
N THR A 351 -20.89 8.74 -7.91
CA THR A 351 -20.53 9.06 -9.29
C THR A 351 -20.62 10.56 -9.57
N TYR A 352 -21.75 11.19 -9.23
CA TYR A 352 -21.93 12.62 -9.50
C TYR A 352 -21.17 13.49 -8.51
N MET A 353 -21.01 13.05 -7.26
CA MET A 353 -20.18 13.78 -6.31
C MET A 353 -18.70 13.73 -6.72
N ALA A 354 -18.19 12.58 -7.21
CA ALA A 354 -16.84 12.50 -7.77
C ALA A 354 -16.65 13.46 -8.95
N GLN A 355 -17.65 13.54 -9.84
CA GLN A 355 -17.64 14.50 -10.96
C GLN A 355 -17.58 15.95 -10.45
N ALA A 356 -18.39 16.29 -9.43
CA ALA A 356 -18.42 17.61 -8.81
C ALA A 356 -17.06 17.99 -8.20
N LEU A 357 -16.48 17.09 -7.40
CA LEU A 357 -15.21 17.34 -6.72
C LEU A 357 -14.03 17.42 -7.69
N ARG A 358 -14.01 16.62 -8.75
CA ARG A 358 -13.00 16.74 -9.82
C ARG A 358 -13.13 18.03 -10.59
N SER A 359 -14.37 18.47 -10.89
CA SER A 359 -14.63 19.78 -11.50
C SER A 359 -14.18 20.92 -10.60
N LEU A 360 -14.49 20.86 -9.30
CA LEU A 360 -14.03 21.84 -8.32
C LEU A 360 -12.50 21.87 -8.24
N ARG A 361 -11.84 20.71 -8.22
CA ARG A 361 -10.39 20.60 -8.24
C ARG A 361 -9.77 21.26 -9.48
N ALA A 362 -10.38 21.05 -10.64
CA ALA A 362 -9.91 21.67 -11.89
C ALA A 362 -10.01 23.21 -11.85
N LYS A 363 -11.01 23.77 -11.13
CA LYS A 363 -11.22 25.22 -10.96
C LYS A 363 -10.32 25.82 -9.89
N ALA A 364 -10.23 25.17 -8.73
CA ALA A 364 -9.54 25.69 -7.56
C ALA A 364 -8.02 25.41 -7.53
N GLY A 365 -7.55 24.49 -8.37
CA GLY A 365 -6.12 24.15 -8.45
C GLY A 365 -5.69 23.07 -7.45
N SER A 366 -4.37 22.84 -7.40
CA SER A 366 -3.75 21.73 -6.65
C SER A 366 -3.86 21.85 -5.13
N ASP A 367 -4.13 23.02 -4.59
CA ASP A 367 -4.14 23.27 -3.15
C ASP A 367 -5.53 23.08 -2.52
N LEU A 368 -6.53 22.72 -3.33
CA LEU A 368 -7.88 22.42 -2.85
C LEU A 368 -7.87 21.33 -1.79
N ILE A 369 -8.41 21.61 -0.62
CA ILE A 369 -8.65 20.64 0.45
C ILE A 369 -10.02 19.99 0.24
N ILE A 370 -10.05 18.66 0.15
CA ILE A 370 -11.29 17.88 0.08
C ILE A 370 -11.31 16.92 1.25
N THR A 371 -12.31 17.04 2.12
CA THR A 371 -12.54 16.13 3.24
C THR A 371 -13.92 15.51 3.17
N MET A 372 -14.15 14.47 3.95
CA MET A 372 -15.44 13.80 4.09
C MET A 372 -15.66 13.42 5.55
N ALA A 373 -16.90 13.42 6.00
CA ALA A 373 -17.29 12.98 7.33
C ALA A 373 -18.37 11.88 7.30
N PRO A 374 -18.10 10.72 6.68
CA PRO A 374 -19.06 9.64 6.64
C PRO A 374 -19.38 9.11 8.04
N GLN A 375 -20.61 8.61 8.21
CA GLN A 375 -20.95 7.77 9.36
C GLN A 375 -20.15 6.46 9.32
N THR A 376 -19.96 5.81 10.45
CA THR A 376 -19.19 4.55 10.51
C THR A 376 -19.73 3.49 9.55
N ILE A 377 -21.07 3.40 9.41
CA ILE A 377 -21.72 2.44 8.51
C ILE A 377 -21.37 2.67 7.05
N ASP A 378 -21.16 3.92 6.63
CA ASP A 378 -20.83 4.29 5.25
C ASP A 378 -19.42 3.84 4.83
N MET A 379 -18.59 3.45 5.80
CA MET A 379 -17.23 2.98 5.59
C MET A 379 -17.07 1.49 5.94
N GLN A 380 -18.18 0.76 6.11
CA GLN A 380 -18.17 -0.65 6.49
C GLN A 380 -17.81 -1.59 5.32
N SER A 381 -18.03 -1.15 4.09
CA SER A 381 -17.78 -1.91 2.87
C SER A 381 -17.47 -0.98 1.70
N THR A 382 -16.58 -1.41 0.80
CA THR A 382 -16.27 -0.71 -0.46
C THR A 382 -17.49 -0.57 -1.39
N GLY A 383 -18.60 -1.24 -1.10
CA GLY A 383 -19.88 -1.11 -1.78
C GLY A 383 -20.72 0.09 -1.34
N MET A 384 -20.39 0.74 -0.21
CA MET A 384 -21.09 1.92 0.30
C MET A 384 -20.71 3.18 -0.50
N GLU A 385 -21.65 4.11 -0.65
CA GLU A 385 -21.47 5.28 -1.53
C GLU A 385 -20.30 6.18 -1.10
N TYR A 386 -20.13 6.44 0.19
CA TYR A 386 -18.99 7.20 0.69
C TYR A 386 -17.65 6.49 0.43
N PHE A 387 -17.59 5.18 0.64
CA PHE A 387 -16.37 4.43 0.35
C PHE A 387 -16.04 4.42 -1.14
N LYS A 388 -17.05 4.20 -2.00
CA LYS A 388 -16.89 4.33 -3.47
C LYS A 388 -16.38 5.71 -3.85
N LEU A 389 -16.96 6.77 -3.29
CA LEU A 389 -16.53 8.14 -3.53
C LEU A 389 -15.07 8.33 -3.13
N ALA A 390 -14.71 7.96 -1.89
CA ALA A 390 -13.35 8.10 -1.36
C ALA A 390 -12.32 7.39 -2.26
N LEU A 391 -12.60 6.16 -2.70
CA LEU A 391 -11.73 5.42 -3.60
C LEU A 391 -11.64 6.05 -5.00
N SER A 392 -12.77 6.56 -5.52
CA SER A 392 -12.83 7.13 -6.87
C SER A 392 -12.09 8.47 -7.01
N ILE A 393 -11.95 9.23 -5.91
CA ILE A 393 -11.21 10.51 -5.87
C ILE A 393 -9.96 10.45 -5.00
N LYS A 394 -9.45 9.26 -4.72
CA LYS A 394 -8.30 9.01 -3.84
C LYS A 394 -7.07 9.85 -4.20
N ASP A 395 -6.90 10.19 -5.46
CA ASP A 395 -5.83 11.04 -5.99
C ASP A 395 -5.95 12.52 -5.57
N ILE A 396 -7.16 13.00 -5.26
CA ILE A 396 -7.43 14.40 -4.86
C ILE A 396 -8.02 14.53 -3.46
N LEU A 397 -8.32 13.41 -2.79
CA LEU A 397 -8.88 13.39 -1.44
C LEU A 397 -7.81 13.68 -0.40
N THR A 398 -8.07 14.63 0.48
CA THR A 398 -7.18 14.99 1.59
C THR A 398 -7.32 14.02 2.75
N VAL A 399 -8.54 13.84 3.29
CA VAL A 399 -8.78 12.94 4.42
C VAL A 399 -10.27 12.59 4.57
N VAL A 400 -10.54 11.40 5.09
CA VAL A 400 -11.85 10.95 5.56
C VAL A 400 -11.87 11.02 7.10
N HIS A 401 -12.78 11.79 7.65
CA HIS A 401 -13.04 11.96 9.08
C HIS A 401 -14.23 11.08 9.50
N THR A 402 -14.07 9.77 9.50
CA THR A 402 -15.19 8.89 9.86
C THR A 402 -15.71 9.18 11.25
N GLN A 403 -17.03 9.32 11.38
CA GLN A 403 -17.73 9.58 12.63
C GLN A 403 -17.84 8.29 13.46
N PHE A 404 -16.91 8.06 14.42
CA PHE A 404 -16.90 6.87 15.28
C PHE A 404 -17.81 7.02 16.51
N TYR A 405 -18.98 7.62 16.30
CA TYR A 405 -20.00 7.88 17.33
C TYR A 405 -21.40 7.69 16.74
N ASN A 406 -22.46 7.66 17.59
CA ASN A 406 -23.85 7.41 17.19
C ASN A 406 -24.05 6.14 16.34
N SER A 407 -23.20 5.12 16.50
CA SER A 407 -23.06 4.00 15.56
C SER A 407 -23.31 2.61 16.16
N GLY A 408 -23.49 2.50 17.48
CA GLY A 408 -23.74 1.21 18.14
C GLY A 408 -22.54 0.27 18.10
N SER A 409 -22.74 -0.94 17.55
CA SER A 409 -21.71 -1.99 17.44
C SER A 409 -21.61 -2.47 15.99
N MET A 410 -20.38 -2.65 15.47
CA MET A 410 -20.11 -3.08 14.09
C MET A 410 -18.91 -4.03 14.02
N LEU A 411 -18.89 -4.90 13.01
CA LEU A 411 -17.77 -5.80 12.73
C LEU A 411 -16.52 -4.99 12.35
N GLY A 412 -15.37 -5.40 12.87
CA GLY A 412 -14.07 -4.85 12.50
C GLY A 412 -13.50 -5.44 11.21
N CYS A 413 -12.30 -5.00 10.80
CA CYS A 413 -11.61 -5.52 9.63
C CYS A 413 -11.20 -6.99 9.75
N ASP A 414 -11.12 -7.53 10.95
CA ASP A 414 -10.87 -8.94 11.26
C ASP A 414 -12.08 -9.84 11.03
N GLN A 415 -13.28 -9.27 10.87
CA GLN A 415 -14.56 -9.98 10.75
C GLN A 415 -14.84 -10.99 11.89
N ALA A 416 -14.07 -10.90 12.99
CA ALA A 416 -14.12 -11.88 14.09
C ALA A 416 -15.24 -11.58 15.07
N GLN A 417 -15.47 -10.31 15.37
CA GLN A 417 -16.49 -9.87 16.32
C GLN A 417 -16.95 -8.44 16.04
N ALA A 418 -18.12 -8.09 16.58
CA ALA A 418 -18.56 -6.70 16.60
C ALA A 418 -17.93 -5.95 17.76
N TYR A 419 -17.41 -4.77 17.47
CA TYR A 419 -16.88 -3.83 18.46
C TYR A 419 -17.91 -2.75 18.73
N THR A 420 -17.99 -2.32 19.99
CA THR A 420 -18.96 -1.31 20.44
C THR A 420 -18.33 0.07 20.48
N GLN A 421 -19.06 1.09 20.02
CA GLN A 421 -18.65 2.49 20.09
C GLN A 421 -18.23 2.92 21.50
N GLY A 422 -17.41 3.96 21.61
CA GLY A 422 -16.89 4.42 22.89
C GLY A 422 -15.67 3.62 23.39
N SER A 423 -15.01 2.86 22.53
CA SER A 423 -13.84 2.05 22.88
C SER A 423 -12.71 2.21 21.88
N VAL A 424 -11.45 1.98 22.32
CA VAL A 424 -10.27 1.93 21.44
C VAL A 424 -10.46 0.89 20.34
N ASN A 425 -11.03 -0.29 20.68
CA ASN A 425 -11.26 -1.35 19.70
C ASN A 425 -12.18 -0.92 18.56
N PHE A 426 -13.27 -0.20 18.86
CA PHE A 426 -14.19 0.30 17.84
C PHE A 426 -13.50 1.23 16.86
N MET A 427 -12.79 2.23 17.39
CA MET A 427 -12.06 3.19 16.56
C MET A 427 -11.00 2.48 15.68
N THR A 428 -10.21 1.59 16.26
CA THR A 428 -9.09 0.96 15.56
C THR A 428 -9.52 -0.13 14.58
N ALA A 429 -10.49 -0.99 14.97
CA ALA A 429 -10.97 -2.07 14.11
C ALA A 429 -11.78 -1.57 12.90
N LEU A 430 -12.50 -0.46 13.05
CA LEU A 430 -13.28 0.09 11.95
C LEU A 430 -12.45 1.03 11.07
N ALA A 431 -11.51 1.80 11.62
CA ALA A 431 -10.52 2.51 10.81
C ALA A 431 -9.66 1.53 9.97
N CYS A 432 -9.35 0.36 10.51
CA CYS A 432 -8.66 -0.71 9.80
C CYS A 432 -9.38 -1.15 8.53
N ILE A 433 -10.72 -1.13 8.48
CA ILE A 433 -11.48 -1.46 7.26
C ILE A 433 -11.09 -0.53 6.12
N GLN A 434 -11.01 0.77 6.38
CA GLN A 434 -10.65 1.77 5.38
C GLN A 434 -9.21 1.60 4.90
N LEU A 435 -8.29 1.36 5.83
CA LEU A 435 -6.86 1.19 5.59
C LEU A 435 -6.55 -0.07 4.78
N GLU A 436 -7.24 -1.18 5.07
CA GLU A 436 -7.01 -2.46 4.37
C GLU A 436 -7.78 -2.57 3.04
N ASN A 437 -8.77 -1.71 2.82
CA ASN A 437 -9.57 -1.69 1.59
C ASN A 437 -9.25 -0.51 0.67
N GLY A 438 -8.06 0.07 0.79
CA GLY A 438 -7.47 0.88 -0.26
C GLY A 438 -7.26 2.36 0.03
N LEU A 439 -7.73 2.92 1.15
CA LEU A 439 -7.31 4.26 1.55
C LEU A 439 -5.88 4.25 2.09
N ARG A 440 -5.14 5.31 1.81
CA ARG A 440 -3.82 5.51 2.41
C ARG A 440 -3.97 5.92 3.87
N PRO A 441 -2.99 5.61 4.74
CA PRO A 441 -3.03 6.06 6.14
C PRO A 441 -3.20 7.58 6.27
N ASP A 442 -2.54 8.37 5.42
CA ASP A 442 -2.66 9.82 5.37
C ASP A 442 -4.04 10.34 4.89
N GLN A 443 -4.95 9.44 4.54
CA GLN A 443 -6.34 9.75 4.17
C GLN A 443 -7.36 9.30 5.20
N VAL A 444 -6.95 8.77 6.34
CA VAL A 444 -7.86 8.27 7.38
C VAL A 444 -7.60 9.00 8.69
N ALA A 445 -8.65 9.54 9.29
CA ALA A 445 -8.62 10.19 10.60
C ALA A 445 -9.79 9.73 11.48
N LEU A 446 -9.63 9.87 12.79
CA LEU A 446 -10.63 9.46 13.77
C LEU A 446 -11.55 10.64 14.13
N GLY A 447 -12.83 10.55 13.79
CA GLY A 447 -13.85 11.54 14.14
C GLY A 447 -14.58 11.20 15.43
N LEU A 448 -14.50 12.08 16.45
CA LEU A 448 -15.10 11.85 17.77
C LEU A 448 -15.84 13.09 18.28
N PRO A 449 -16.84 12.93 19.18
CA PRO A 449 -17.44 14.08 19.86
C PRO A 449 -16.44 14.72 20.82
N ALA A 450 -16.48 16.05 20.93
CA ALA A 450 -15.55 16.80 21.77
C ALA A 450 -15.73 16.56 23.29
N GLY A 451 -16.90 16.08 23.66
CA GLY A 451 -17.22 15.81 25.06
C GLY A 451 -18.71 15.59 25.30
N PRO A 452 -19.15 15.57 26.56
CA PRO A 452 -20.57 15.42 26.92
C PRO A 452 -21.45 16.46 26.21
N GLY A 453 -22.60 16.01 25.73
CA GLY A 453 -23.56 16.85 25.00
C GLY A 453 -23.37 16.89 23.49
N ALA A 454 -22.17 16.56 22.99
CA ALA A 454 -21.84 16.65 21.56
C ALA A 454 -22.47 15.53 20.71
N ALA A 455 -22.77 14.38 21.30
CA ALA A 455 -23.40 13.24 20.62
C ALA A 455 -24.24 12.42 21.59
N GLY A 456 -25.19 11.64 21.05
CA GLY A 456 -26.02 10.71 21.83
C GLY A 456 -25.30 9.46 22.29
N GLY A 457 -24.20 9.09 21.65
CA GLY A 457 -23.39 7.90 21.98
C GLY A 457 -22.00 7.97 21.39
N GLY A 458 -21.05 7.23 21.97
CA GLY A 458 -19.67 7.20 21.46
C GLY A 458 -18.76 8.32 22.01
N VAL A 459 -19.23 9.12 22.97
CA VAL A 459 -18.40 10.09 23.67
C VAL A 459 -17.34 9.36 24.47
N VAL A 460 -16.07 9.74 24.31
CA VAL A 460 -14.92 9.12 24.97
C VAL A 460 -14.06 10.19 25.64
N ALA A 461 -13.27 9.78 26.65
CA ALA A 461 -12.19 10.63 27.13
C ALA A 461 -11.19 10.87 25.99
N PRO A 462 -10.70 12.10 25.77
CA PRO A 462 -9.75 12.39 24.68
C PRO A 462 -8.47 11.56 24.69
N SER A 463 -8.06 11.05 25.86
CA SER A 463 -6.94 10.12 25.99
C SER A 463 -7.17 8.77 25.29
N LEU A 464 -8.44 8.31 25.14
CA LEU A 464 -8.75 7.10 24.37
C LEU A 464 -8.53 7.33 22.87
N VAL A 465 -8.74 8.55 22.39
CA VAL A 465 -8.42 8.92 20.99
C VAL A 465 -6.92 8.79 20.76
N ASN A 466 -6.11 9.27 21.70
CA ASN A 466 -4.64 9.14 21.65
C ASN A 466 -4.21 7.66 21.67
N GLN A 467 -4.85 6.83 22.51
CA GLN A 467 -4.60 5.38 22.53
C GLN A 467 -4.94 4.72 21.18
N ALA A 468 -6.07 5.08 20.58
CA ALA A 468 -6.46 4.54 19.28
C ALA A 468 -5.48 4.98 18.17
N LEU A 469 -5.00 6.23 18.19
CA LEU A 469 -3.97 6.73 17.29
C LEU A 469 -2.64 5.97 17.47
N ASP A 470 -2.19 5.73 18.72
CA ASP A 470 -0.99 4.93 18.98
C ASP A 470 -1.15 3.48 18.55
N CYS A 471 -2.35 2.90 18.75
CA CYS A 471 -2.64 1.55 18.27
C CYS A 471 -2.55 1.46 16.74
N LEU A 472 -3.13 2.41 16.02
CA LEU A 472 -3.05 2.45 14.56
C LEU A 472 -1.61 2.75 14.08
N ALA A 473 -0.97 3.78 14.63
CA ALA A 473 0.33 4.24 14.14
C ALA A 473 1.49 3.30 14.49
N LYS A 474 1.45 2.67 15.67
CA LYS A 474 2.60 1.97 16.28
C LYS A 474 2.28 0.53 16.70
N ARG A 475 1.01 0.12 16.69
CA ARG A 475 0.50 -1.13 17.28
C ARG A 475 0.77 -1.23 18.79
N THR A 476 0.79 -0.09 19.48
CA THR A 476 0.95 0.01 20.93
C THR A 476 -0.30 0.60 21.56
N SER A 477 -0.52 0.37 22.85
CA SER A 477 -1.72 0.85 23.57
C SER A 477 -3.05 0.35 22.99
N CYS A 478 -3.03 -0.74 22.21
CA CYS A 478 -4.23 -1.38 21.67
C CYS A 478 -5.09 -1.99 22.79
N GLY A 479 -6.37 -2.14 22.52
CA GLY A 479 -7.26 -2.95 23.33
C GLY A 479 -7.13 -4.45 23.01
N THR A 480 -8.26 -5.15 22.85
CA THR A 480 -8.28 -6.56 22.41
C THR A 480 -8.05 -6.71 20.91
N PHE A 481 -8.34 -5.67 20.13
CA PHE A 481 -8.03 -5.62 18.70
C PHE A 481 -6.67 -4.95 18.47
N THR A 482 -5.84 -5.58 17.65
CA THR A 482 -4.58 -5.01 17.16
C THR A 482 -4.60 -5.05 15.63
N PRO A 483 -4.37 -3.93 14.93
CA PRO A 483 -4.38 -3.92 13.47
C PRO A 483 -3.28 -4.82 12.89
N PRO A 484 -3.45 -5.35 11.65
CA PRO A 484 -2.50 -6.29 11.06
C PRO A 484 -1.10 -5.70 10.88
N ARG A 485 -1.01 -4.39 10.70
CA ARG A 485 0.25 -3.64 10.58
C ARG A 485 0.15 -2.27 11.23
N ALA A 486 1.29 -1.58 11.38
CA ALA A 486 1.32 -0.19 11.81
C ALA A 486 1.04 0.75 10.62
N TYR A 487 0.38 1.86 10.91
CA TYR A 487 0.05 2.92 9.95
C TYR A 487 0.60 4.27 10.45
N PRO A 488 1.92 4.47 10.40
CA PRO A 488 2.55 5.66 11.02
C PRO A 488 2.11 6.98 10.37
N ASP A 489 1.52 6.93 9.19
CA ASP A 489 1.00 8.11 8.48
C ASP A 489 -0.50 8.35 8.72
N ILE A 490 -1.14 7.68 9.71
CA ILE A 490 -2.56 7.95 10.04
C ILE A 490 -2.75 9.46 10.23
N ARG A 491 -3.76 10.04 9.55
CA ARG A 491 -3.80 11.50 9.37
C ARG A 491 -4.02 12.28 10.67
N GLY A 492 -4.73 11.73 11.62
CA GLY A 492 -4.97 12.39 12.91
C GLY A 492 -6.40 12.24 13.39
N ALA A 493 -6.98 13.33 13.85
CA ALA A 493 -8.32 13.31 14.43
C ALA A 493 -9.19 14.48 13.97
N MET A 494 -10.49 14.29 14.09
CA MET A 494 -11.52 15.31 13.91
C MET A 494 -12.44 15.34 15.14
N THR A 495 -13.00 16.46 15.44
CA THR A 495 -14.04 16.54 16.47
C THR A 495 -15.29 17.30 16.04
N TRP A 496 -16.42 16.75 16.42
CA TRP A 496 -17.69 17.41 16.52
C TRP A 496 -17.90 17.86 17.96
N SER A 497 -17.65 19.08 18.35
CA SER A 497 -17.21 20.19 17.54
C SER A 497 -16.29 21.12 18.35
N ILE A 498 -15.75 22.17 17.73
CA ILE A 498 -15.01 23.26 18.40
C ILE A 498 -15.90 23.92 19.48
N ASN A 499 -17.18 24.15 19.17
CA ASN A 499 -18.15 24.74 20.08
C ASN A 499 -18.40 23.83 21.29
N TRP A 500 -18.52 22.54 21.08
CA TRP A 500 -18.63 21.57 22.17
C TRP A 500 -17.33 21.40 22.95
N ASP A 501 -16.16 21.51 22.30
CA ASP A 501 -14.88 21.50 23.01
C ASP A 501 -14.75 22.73 23.92
N ALA A 502 -15.19 23.91 23.44
CA ALA A 502 -15.30 25.12 24.27
C ALA A 502 -16.21 24.89 25.50
N SER A 503 -17.38 24.27 25.29
CA SER A 503 -18.32 23.91 26.37
C SER A 503 -17.70 22.95 27.39
N ASN A 504 -16.71 22.14 26.97
CA ASN A 504 -15.98 21.17 27.78
C ASN A 504 -14.56 21.67 28.15
N ASN A 505 -14.34 22.99 28.23
CA ASN A 505 -13.08 23.63 28.65
C ASN A 505 -11.88 23.30 27.76
N TRP A 506 -12.09 23.02 26.47
CA TRP A 506 -11.05 22.71 25.49
C TRP A 506 -10.27 21.43 25.82
N GLN A 507 -10.90 20.48 26.48
CA GLN A 507 -10.23 19.25 26.89
C GLN A 507 -9.84 18.38 25.69
N PHE A 508 -10.67 18.34 24.66
CA PHE A 508 -10.39 17.53 23.47
C PHE A 508 -9.14 18.06 22.75
N SER A 509 -9.17 19.31 22.33
CA SER A 509 -8.07 19.89 21.57
C SER A 509 -6.77 19.95 22.37
N LYS A 510 -6.81 20.34 23.64
CA LYS A 510 -5.62 20.39 24.52
C LYS A 510 -5.01 19.03 24.83
N THR A 511 -5.77 17.95 24.69
CA THR A 511 -5.26 16.58 24.91
C THR A 511 -4.80 15.93 23.61
N VAL A 512 -5.56 16.09 22.52
CA VAL A 512 -5.30 15.40 21.26
C VAL A 512 -4.22 16.08 20.43
N LYS A 513 -4.23 17.42 20.34
CA LYS A 513 -3.27 18.14 19.50
C LYS A 513 -1.81 17.94 19.91
N PRO A 514 -1.39 18.03 21.18
CA PRO A 514 -0.02 17.75 21.57
C PRO A 514 0.40 16.33 21.26
N HIS A 515 -0.51 15.36 21.38
CA HIS A 515 -0.25 13.96 21.01
C HIS A 515 0.05 13.82 19.52
N LEU A 516 -0.79 14.41 18.65
CA LEU A 516 -0.59 14.43 17.21
C LEU A 516 0.77 15.02 16.81
N GLN A 517 1.22 16.06 17.51
CA GLN A 517 2.54 16.68 17.26
C GLN A 517 3.72 15.75 17.64
N GLY A 518 3.51 14.81 18.55
CA GLY A 518 4.51 13.81 18.97
C GLY A 518 4.44 12.49 18.22
N MET A 519 3.54 12.34 17.26
CA MET A 519 3.44 11.12 16.45
C MET A 519 4.58 11.01 15.43
N PRO A 520 4.93 9.79 14.97
CA PRO A 520 6.08 9.52 14.12
C PRO A 520 5.99 10.10 12.71
#